data_e781b3eb8db6ccf8964a6c690a667f73
#
_entry.id   e781b3eb8db6ccf8964a6c690a667f73
#
_cell.length_a   1.000
_cell.length_b   1.000
_cell.length_c   1.000
_cell.angle_alpha   90.00
_cell.angle_beta   90.00
_cell.angle_gamma   90.00
#
_symmetry.space_group_name_H-M   'P 1'
#
loop_
_entity.id
_entity.type
_entity.pdbx_description
1 polymer ?
#
loop_
_entity_poly.entity_id
_entity_poly.type
_entity_poly.pdbx_seq_one_letter_code
_entity_poly.pdbx_strand_id
1 'polypeptide(L)'
;MRPVFAILGLAAAVAACGDSHHAEEAQAQTPAQDGVPVRVESIPLQVSVEGTVFSRNRAEITTRMMARVTELRADVGSRVGAGEVLLRLGTEDVAANRTKAEAAVRVARAARDEAERHAQRMDTLYAQDVVARVQRDQARLQLTQAESQLAMAQATLQEVETAASYASIRAPFAGEVVSRYIDVGDVAAPGRPLLVVEEAGPREARLAVPVDVAQELTSGDTVQVTTLTGRSARAPVRTVASGADPMSKTVEARVTLPGDWPTGISVSAQIPAGTIQAITVPSSAVVRRGQLTGVRVTTPQGPALRWVRLGRTLHDGDRVQVLSGLNEGDEIIL
;
A
#
# COMPACT_ATOMS: atom_id res chain seq x y z
N MET A 1 -84.89 -13.16 -39.93
CA MET A 1 -85.62 -12.91 -41.24
C MET A 1 -84.62 -13.24 -42.33
N ARG A 2 -84.94 -14.30 -43.06
CA ARG A 2 -84.38 -14.70 -44.38
C ARG A 2 -84.85 -13.69 -45.43
N PRO A 3 -84.35 -13.60 -46.65
CA PRO A 3 -84.04 -14.67 -47.60
C PRO A 3 -82.73 -14.44 -48.41
N VAL A 4 -82.02 -15.44 -48.98
CA VAL A 4 -82.30 -16.38 -50.10
C VAL A 4 -82.26 -15.72 -51.52
N PHE A 5 -81.59 -16.43 -52.38
CA PHE A 5 -81.58 -16.62 -53.82
C PHE A 5 -80.25 -16.29 -54.49
N ALA A 6 -79.53 -17.15 -55.05
CA ALA A 6 -79.74 -18.35 -55.94
C ALA A 6 -79.30 -18.06 -57.41
N ILE A 7 -78.48 -18.94 -57.89
CA ILE A 7 -78.56 -19.75 -59.12
C ILE A 7 -77.85 -19.28 -60.40
N LEU A 8 -77.15 -20.25 -60.92
CA LEU A 8 -76.93 -20.74 -62.31
C LEU A 8 -75.78 -20.04 -63.10
N GLY A 9 -74.89 -20.66 -63.65
CA GLY A 9 -74.81 -21.97 -64.28
C GLY A 9 -74.05 -21.83 -65.60
N LEU A 10 -73.43 -22.85 -65.96
CA LEU A 10 -73.17 -23.38 -67.28
C LEU A 10 -71.73 -23.55 -67.71
N ALA A 11 -71.43 -24.77 -68.00
CA ALA A 11 -70.29 -25.45 -68.52
C ALA A 11 -69.80 -25.00 -69.91
N ALA A 12 -68.57 -25.24 -70.18
CA ALA A 12 -68.12 -25.96 -71.38
C ALA A 12 -66.64 -26.35 -71.30
N ALA A 13 -66.41 -27.60 -71.57
CA ALA A 13 -65.13 -28.23 -71.77
C ALA A 13 -64.42 -27.74 -73.04
N VAL A 14 -63.07 -27.82 -73.05
CA VAL A 14 -62.32 -28.46 -74.12
C VAL A 14 -60.85 -28.75 -73.63
N ALA A 15 -60.35 -29.96 -73.90
CA ALA A 15 -59.03 -30.48 -73.66
C ALA A 15 -57.98 -29.86 -74.58
N ALA A 16 -56.73 -29.82 -74.11
CA ALA A 16 -55.54 -30.25 -74.84
C ALA A 16 -54.30 -30.17 -74.03
N CYS A 17 -53.62 -31.30 -73.88
CA CYS A 17 -52.21 -31.65 -73.93
C CYS A 17 -51.10 -30.65 -73.52
N GLY A 18 -50.30 -31.10 -72.64
CA GLY A 18 -48.81 -31.09 -72.77
C GLY A 18 -48.05 -29.97 -72.10
N ASP A 19 -47.42 -30.18 -71.05
CA ASP A 19 -46.02 -30.30 -70.88
C ASP A 19 -45.65 -30.25 -69.39
N SER A 20 -45.05 -31.32 -68.96
CA SER A 20 -44.43 -31.43 -67.68
C SER A 20 -43.16 -30.57 -67.61
N HIS A 21 -43.24 -29.39 -67.04
CA HIS A 21 -42.03 -28.74 -66.53
C HIS A 21 -41.85 -29.11 -65.07
N HIS A 22 -40.91 -30.01 -64.84
CA HIS A 22 -40.26 -30.14 -63.56
C HIS A 22 -39.69 -28.77 -63.19
N ALA A 23 -40.31 -28.09 -62.25
CA ALA A 23 -39.66 -27.01 -61.53
C ALA A 23 -38.64 -27.66 -60.63
N GLU A 24 -37.40 -27.65 -61.10
CA GLU A 24 -36.18 -27.91 -60.33
C GLU A 24 -36.14 -26.83 -59.26
N GLU A 25 -36.48 -27.20 -58.01
CA GLU A 25 -36.21 -26.37 -56.84
C GLU A 25 -34.69 -26.10 -56.80
N ALA A 26 -34.31 -24.95 -57.30
CA ALA A 26 -32.98 -24.40 -57.06
C ALA A 26 -32.79 -24.27 -55.56
N GLN A 27 -32.17 -25.29 -54.98
CA GLN A 27 -31.56 -25.17 -53.66
C GLN A 27 -30.60 -23.99 -53.72
N ALA A 28 -31.00 -22.87 -53.15
CA ALA A 28 -30.10 -21.76 -52.91
C ALA A 28 -28.93 -22.28 -52.05
N GLN A 29 -27.82 -22.61 -52.69
CA GLN A 29 -26.58 -22.84 -52.01
C GLN A 29 -26.18 -21.53 -51.38
N THR A 30 -26.46 -21.41 -50.07
CA THR A 30 -25.89 -20.36 -49.20
C THR A 30 -24.38 -20.51 -49.31
N PRO A 31 -23.65 -19.44 -49.69
CA PRO A 31 -22.20 -19.52 -49.78
C PRO A 31 -21.64 -20.07 -48.48
N ALA A 32 -20.74 -21.02 -48.55
CA ALA A 32 -20.01 -21.55 -47.41
C ALA A 32 -19.31 -20.37 -46.77
N GLN A 33 -19.80 -19.89 -45.64
CA GLN A 33 -19.09 -18.94 -44.82
C GLN A 33 -17.95 -19.68 -44.20
N ASP A 34 -16.71 -19.23 -44.46
CA ASP A 34 -15.49 -19.82 -43.93
C ASP A 34 -15.59 -19.92 -42.42
N GLY A 35 -15.69 -21.13 -41.89
CA GLY A 35 -15.72 -21.41 -40.47
C GLY A 35 -14.32 -21.19 -39.85
N VAL A 36 -14.27 -20.44 -38.77
CA VAL A 36 -13.04 -20.26 -38.00
C VAL A 36 -13.00 -21.35 -36.91
N PRO A 37 -11.98 -22.21 -36.89
CA PRO A 37 -11.91 -23.29 -35.91
C PRO A 37 -11.69 -22.72 -34.51
N VAL A 38 -12.48 -23.21 -33.57
CA VAL A 38 -12.33 -22.92 -32.14
C VAL A 38 -11.09 -23.62 -31.61
N ARG A 39 -10.22 -22.83 -30.99
CA ARG A 39 -8.97 -23.33 -30.38
C ARG A 39 -8.94 -23.07 -28.90
N VAL A 40 -8.29 -23.96 -28.18
CA VAL A 40 -7.92 -23.73 -26.78
C VAL A 40 -6.65 -22.88 -26.76
N GLU A 41 -6.71 -21.75 -26.10
CA GLU A 41 -5.59 -20.83 -25.95
C GLU A 41 -5.20 -20.70 -24.50
N SER A 42 -3.91 -20.50 -24.26
CA SER A 42 -3.39 -20.17 -22.92
C SER A 42 -3.64 -18.68 -22.64
N ILE A 43 -4.53 -18.37 -21.73
CA ILE A 43 -4.86 -16.99 -21.35
C ILE A 43 -4.35 -16.67 -19.96
N PRO A 44 -3.84 -15.44 -19.74
CA PRO A 44 -3.35 -15.04 -18.42
C PRO A 44 -4.49 -14.99 -17.40
N LEU A 45 -4.30 -15.65 -16.27
CA LEU A 45 -5.18 -15.54 -15.12
C LEU A 45 -4.75 -14.33 -14.30
N GLN A 46 -5.70 -13.46 -13.95
CA GLN A 46 -5.47 -12.35 -13.05
C GLN A 46 -6.45 -12.46 -11.88
N VAL A 47 -5.92 -12.27 -10.68
CA VAL A 47 -6.70 -12.26 -9.44
C VAL A 47 -6.73 -10.84 -8.91
N SER A 48 -7.93 -10.35 -8.61
CA SER A 48 -8.11 -9.06 -7.96
C SER A 48 -7.89 -9.23 -6.46
N VAL A 49 -6.95 -8.48 -5.91
CA VAL A 49 -6.66 -8.44 -4.48
C VAL A 49 -6.89 -7.03 -3.93
N GLU A 50 -7.32 -6.96 -2.69
CA GLU A 50 -7.56 -5.69 -2.02
C GLU A 50 -6.36 -5.27 -1.18
N GLY A 51 -6.26 -3.97 -0.95
CA GLY A 51 -5.24 -3.37 -0.13
C GLY A 51 -5.57 -1.95 0.28
N THR A 52 -4.63 -1.34 0.99
CA THR A 52 -4.75 0.04 1.47
C THR A 52 -3.48 0.81 1.16
N VAL A 53 -3.63 2.09 0.85
CA VAL A 53 -2.50 3.00 0.58
C VAL A 53 -1.96 3.56 1.89
N PHE A 54 -0.64 3.48 2.06
CA PHE A 54 0.10 4.01 3.20
C PHE A 54 1.22 4.93 2.76
N SER A 55 1.63 5.83 3.62
CA SER A 55 2.92 6.49 3.51
C SER A 55 4.03 5.48 3.80
N ARG A 56 5.17 5.63 3.14
CA ARG A 56 6.34 4.77 3.35
C ARG A 56 6.82 4.82 4.80
N ASN A 57 6.93 6.01 5.35
CA ASN A 57 7.24 6.24 6.74
C ASN A 57 6.12 7.05 7.40
N ARG A 58 5.65 6.56 8.53
CA ARG A 58 4.66 7.20 9.39
C ARG A 58 5.18 7.16 10.81
N ALA A 59 5.25 8.32 11.45
CA ALA A 59 5.70 8.45 12.83
C ALA A 59 4.60 9.02 13.71
N GLU A 60 4.29 8.30 14.77
CA GLU A 60 3.50 8.81 15.88
C GLU A 60 4.45 9.53 16.83
N ILE A 61 4.33 10.84 16.89
CA ILE A 61 5.19 11.70 17.69
C ILE A 61 4.68 11.67 19.13
N THR A 62 5.50 11.23 20.04
CA THR A 62 5.22 11.12 21.47
C THR A 62 6.25 11.93 22.28
N THR A 63 6.02 12.10 23.58
CA THR A 63 6.96 12.69 24.52
C THR A 63 7.54 11.65 25.48
N ARG A 64 8.72 11.95 26.05
CA ARG A 64 9.33 11.18 27.15
C ARG A 64 9.13 11.82 28.52
N MET A 65 8.62 13.04 28.57
CA MET A 65 8.39 13.78 29.80
C MET A 65 6.92 14.22 29.93
N MET A 66 6.47 14.37 31.17
CA MET A 66 5.18 14.98 31.47
C MET A 66 5.39 16.48 31.62
N ALA A 67 4.78 17.29 30.74
CA ALA A 67 4.84 18.74 30.82
C ALA A 67 3.72 19.39 30.02
N ARG A 68 3.40 20.66 30.32
CA ARG A 68 2.43 21.45 29.59
C ARG A 68 2.97 21.88 28.23
N VAL A 69 2.14 21.83 27.18
CA VAL A 69 2.46 22.39 25.86
C VAL A 69 2.44 23.91 25.94
N THR A 70 3.57 24.55 25.70
CA THR A 70 3.73 26.01 25.69
C THR A 70 3.63 26.60 24.28
N GLU A 71 4.01 25.86 23.28
CA GLU A 71 3.99 26.30 21.88
C GLU A 71 3.67 25.13 20.97
N LEU A 72 2.81 25.36 19.98
CA LEU A 72 2.49 24.40 18.91
C LEU A 72 2.69 25.13 17.58
N ARG A 73 3.61 24.63 16.75
CA ARG A 73 4.01 25.24 15.45
C ARG A 73 3.44 24.50 14.26
N ALA A 74 3.05 23.24 14.43
CA ALA A 74 2.56 22.38 13.37
C ALA A 74 1.07 22.08 13.58
N ASP A 75 0.26 22.26 12.56
CA ASP A 75 -1.15 21.88 12.52
C ASP A 75 -1.41 20.83 11.44
N VAL A 76 -2.59 20.21 11.46
CA VAL A 76 -3.01 19.24 10.43
C VAL A 76 -2.92 19.86 9.03
N GLY A 77 -2.30 19.15 8.10
CA GLY A 77 -2.00 19.65 6.74
C GLY A 77 -0.71 20.45 6.62
N SER A 78 -0.02 20.79 7.73
CA SER A 78 1.25 21.51 7.70
C SER A 78 2.37 20.61 7.14
N ARG A 79 3.18 21.17 6.22
CA ARG A 79 4.42 20.54 5.78
C ARG A 79 5.56 20.90 6.71
N VAL A 80 6.33 19.91 7.10
CA VAL A 80 7.42 20.04 8.06
C VAL A 80 8.71 19.45 7.50
N GLY A 81 9.84 20.09 7.81
CA GLY A 81 11.17 19.60 7.47
C GLY A 81 11.72 18.61 8.51
N ALA A 82 12.69 17.77 8.12
CA ALA A 82 13.40 16.93 9.06
C ALA A 82 14.09 17.76 10.16
N GLY A 83 13.89 17.41 11.43
CA GLY A 83 14.43 18.13 12.58
C GLY A 83 13.69 19.43 12.96
N GLU A 84 12.68 19.82 12.20
CA GLU A 84 11.86 21.00 12.49
C GLU A 84 11.09 20.84 13.82
N VAL A 85 11.01 21.91 14.63
CA VAL A 85 10.30 21.91 15.90
C VAL A 85 8.81 21.95 15.66
N LEU A 86 8.10 20.89 16.06
CA LEU A 86 6.66 20.77 15.95
C LEU A 86 5.92 21.41 17.12
N LEU A 87 6.42 21.19 18.33
CA LEU A 87 5.88 21.80 19.54
C LEU A 87 6.96 21.90 20.62
N ARG A 88 6.68 22.73 21.62
CA ARG A 88 7.51 22.91 22.82
C ARG A 88 6.71 22.62 24.07
N LEU A 89 7.38 21.96 25.01
CA LEU A 89 6.87 21.67 26.35
C LEU A 89 7.47 22.66 27.35
N GLY A 90 6.76 22.90 28.42
CA GLY A 90 7.24 23.71 29.55
C GLY A 90 8.50 23.10 30.16
N THR A 91 9.45 23.96 30.50
CA THR A 91 10.78 23.56 30.99
C THR A 91 11.11 24.14 32.37
N GLU A 92 10.13 24.70 33.11
CA GLU A 92 10.35 25.39 34.37
C GLU A 92 11.05 24.49 35.40
N ASP A 93 10.56 23.26 35.57
CA ASP A 93 11.15 22.28 36.50
C ASP A 93 12.54 21.82 36.03
N VAL A 94 12.71 21.63 34.72
CA VAL A 94 14.00 21.22 34.15
C VAL A 94 15.01 22.36 34.27
N ALA A 95 14.61 23.62 34.07
CA ALA A 95 15.47 24.79 34.23
C ALA A 95 15.93 24.95 35.70
N ALA A 96 15.03 24.75 36.67
CA ALA A 96 15.38 24.76 38.08
C ALA A 96 16.39 23.65 38.43
N ASN A 97 16.19 22.42 37.93
CA ASN A 97 17.10 21.32 38.15
C ASN A 97 18.47 21.57 37.48
N ARG A 98 18.50 22.15 36.28
CA ARG A 98 19.72 22.58 35.62
C ARG A 98 20.52 23.56 36.46
N THR A 99 19.87 24.60 36.98
CA THR A 99 20.53 25.58 37.83
C THR A 99 21.17 24.93 39.09
N LYS A 100 20.47 23.96 39.71
CA LYS A 100 21.02 23.19 40.85
C LYS A 100 22.22 22.35 40.45
N ALA A 101 22.14 21.64 39.31
CA ALA A 101 23.26 20.80 38.80
C ALA A 101 24.47 21.65 38.44
N GLU A 102 24.27 22.80 37.78
CA GLU A 102 25.35 23.77 37.49
C GLU A 102 26.03 24.28 38.78
N ALA A 103 25.26 24.57 39.84
CA ALA A 103 25.82 24.96 41.11
C ALA A 103 26.64 23.84 41.75
N ALA A 104 26.15 22.59 41.71
CA ALA A 104 26.89 21.42 42.20
C ALA A 104 28.22 21.24 41.45
N VAL A 105 28.26 21.40 40.14
CA VAL A 105 29.51 21.34 39.32
C VAL A 105 30.45 22.46 39.74
N ARG A 106 29.97 23.69 39.98
CA ARG A 106 30.84 24.80 40.46
C ARG A 106 31.48 24.48 41.79
N VAL A 107 30.72 23.95 42.77
CA VAL A 107 31.22 23.56 44.09
C VAL A 107 32.27 22.45 43.99
N ALA A 108 31.93 21.36 43.22
CA ALA A 108 32.85 20.24 43.05
C ALA A 108 34.15 20.65 42.31
N ARG A 109 34.07 21.56 41.35
CA ARG A 109 35.23 22.11 40.66
C ARG A 109 36.14 22.89 41.61
N ALA A 110 35.58 23.77 42.44
CA ALA A 110 36.33 24.52 43.40
C ALA A 110 37.06 23.61 44.44
N ALA A 111 36.38 22.54 44.88
CA ALA A 111 36.97 21.55 45.78
C ALA A 111 38.13 20.78 45.09
N ARG A 112 37.97 20.40 43.85
CA ARG A 112 39.02 19.73 43.05
C ARG A 112 40.23 20.66 42.87
N ASP A 113 39.99 21.92 42.51
CA ASP A 113 41.05 22.90 42.29
C ASP A 113 41.86 23.16 43.58
N GLU A 114 41.22 23.18 44.75
CA GLU A 114 41.93 23.28 46.04
C GLU A 114 42.69 22.01 46.36
N ALA A 115 42.10 20.83 46.19
CA ALA A 115 42.78 19.54 46.38
C ALA A 115 44.02 19.38 45.44
N GLU A 116 43.90 19.86 44.20
CA GLU A 116 45.00 19.86 43.23
C GLU A 116 46.16 20.75 43.68
N ARG A 117 45.85 22.01 44.10
CA ARG A 117 46.88 22.91 44.67
C ARG A 117 47.53 22.32 45.88
N HIS A 118 46.73 21.66 46.76
CA HIS A 118 47.26 21.00 47.94
C HIS A 118 48.20 19.82 47.58
N ALA A 119 47.78 18.95 46.66
CA ALA A 119 48.58 17.82 46.17
C ALA A 119 49.88 18.29 45.52
N GLN A 120 49.84 19.34 44.70
CA GLN A 120 51.05 19.93 44.08
C GLN A 120 52.02 20.50 45.13
N ARG A 121 51.52 21.20 46.16
CA ARG A 121 52.36 21.68 47.28
C ARG A 121 53.00 20.50 48.00
N MET A 122 52.26 19.44 48.33
CA MET A 122 52.78 18.26 49.01
C MET A 122 53.78 17.50 48.14
N ASP A 123 53.61 17.41 46.86
CA ASP A 123 54.58 16.80 45.93
C ASP A 123 55.91 17.59 45.91
N THR A 124 55.83 18.93 45.88
CA THR A 124 57.01 19.80 45.91
C THR A 124 57.75 19.66 47.22
N LEU A 125 57.09 19.68 48.39
CA LEU A 125 57.69 19.54 49.71
C LEU A 125 58.30 18.13 49.94
N TYR A 126 57.65 17.10 49.37
CA TYR A 126 58.20 15.74 49.41
C TYR A 126 59.47 15.62 48.58
N ALA A 127 59.55 16.26 47.41
CA ALA A 127 60.81 16.29 46.63
C ALA A 127 61.94 17.03 47.29
N GLN A 128 61.64 17.87 48.29
CA GLN A 128 62.61 18.57 49.14
C GLN A 128 62.86 17.88 50.48
N ASP A 129 62.36 16.63 50.67
CA ASP A 129 62.44 15.85 51.91
C ASP A 129 61.88 16.54 53.17
N VAL A 130 60.93 17.49 52.99
CA VAL A 130 60.25 18.26 54.05
C VAL A 130 59.09 17.51 54.67
N VAL A 131 58.36 16.70 53.89
CA VAL A 131 57.14 15.98 54.33
C VAL A 131 57.30 14.47 54.13
N ALA A 132 56.59 13.67 54.96
CA ALA A 132 56.60 12.23 54.84
C ALA A 132 55.79 11.75 53.64
N ARG A 133 56.15 10.61 53.06
CA ARG A 133 55.45 10.00 51.92
C ARG A 133 53.97 9.83 52.17
N VAL A 134 53.57 9.46 53.39
CA VAL A 134 52.17 9.27 53.77
C VAL A 134 51.33 10.56 53.58
N GLN A 135 51.89 11.75 53.90
CA GLN A 135 51.18 13.04 53.73
C GLN A 135 51.00 13.37 52.25
N ARG A 136 52.04 13.10 51.42
CA ARG A 136 51.90 13.28 49.98
C ARG A 136 50.82 12.33 49.39
N ASP A 137 50.86 11.04 49.75
CA ASP A 137 49.92 10.03 49.24
C ASP A 137 48.48 10.34 49.70
N GLN A 138 48.28 10.88 50.89
CA GLN A 138 46.99 11.34 51.39
C GLN A 138 46.46 12.56 50.62
N ALA A 139 47.30 13.53 50.26
CA ALA A 139 46.91 14.67 49.43
C ALA A 139 46.49 14.24 48.03
N ARG A 140 47.23 13.29 47.44
CA ARG A 140 46.86 12.69 46.12
C ARG A 140 45.52 11.93 46.18
N LEU A 141 45.26 11.19 47.26
CA LEU A 141 44.01 10.50 47.47
C LEU A 141 42.85 11.52 47.56
N GLN A 142 43.04 12.65 48.28
CA GLN A 142 42.06 13.72 48.37
C GLN A 142 41.78 14.34 46.98
N LEU A 143 42.82 14.54 46.15
CA LEU A 143 42.62 15.00 44.76
C LEU A 143 41.79 14.00 43.96
N THR A 144 42.13 12.70 43.97
CA THR A 144 41.37 11.67 43.27
C THR A 144 39.92 11.62 43.74
N GLN A 145 39.63 11.79 45.02
CA GLN A 145 38.27 11.86 45.55
C GLN A 145 37.52 13.10 45.04
N ALA A 146 38.18 14.28 45.02
CA ALA A 146 37.57 15.50 44.48
C ALA A 146 37.32 15.46 42.98
N GLU A 147 38.23 14.84 42.20
CA GLU A 147 38.06 14.56 40.76
C GLU A 147 36.83 13.67 40.51
N SER A 148 36.68 12.60 41.31
CA SER A 148 35.55 11.71 41.22
C SER A 148 34.22 12.42 41.54
N GLN A 149 34.21 13.32 42.54
CA GLN A 149 33.02 14.13 42.87
C GLN A 149 32.68 15.11 41.76
N LEU A 150 33.66 15.75 41.12
CA LEU A 150 33.45 16.61 39.97
C LEU A 150 32.88 15.82 38.80
N ALA A 151 33.39 14.64 38.50
CA ALA A 151 32.89 13.78 37.44
C ALA A 151 31.42 13.37 37.68
N MET A 152 31.05 13.03 38.93
CA MET A 152 29.64 12.74 39.28
C MET A 152 28.76 13.96 39.09
N ALA A 153 29.18 15.15 39.53
CA ALA A 153 28.38 16.36 39.35
C ALA A 153 28.18 16.74 37.87
N GLN A 154 29.23 16.54 37.06
CA GLN A 154 29.15 16.74 35.60
C GLN A 154 28.18 15.76 34.93
N ALA A 155 28.20 14.48 35.32
CA ALA A 155 27.29 13.47 34.82
C ALA A 155 25.81 13.83 35.14
N THR A 156 25.56 14.31 36.35
CA THR A 156 24.24 14.79 36.77
C THR A 156 23.77 15.99 35.93
N LEU A 157 24.65 16.95 35.64
CA LEU A 157 24.34 18.07 34.75
C LEU A 157 23.99 17.59 33.35
N GLN A 158 24.75 16.66 32.79
CA GLN A 158 24.56 16.07 31.47
C GLN A 158 23.19 15.35 31.40
N GLU A 159 22.77 14.65 32.47
CA GLU A 159 21.47 14.01 32.56
C GLU A 159 20.34 15.04 32.46
N VAL A 160 20.43 16.14 33.20
CA VAL A 160 19.44 17.23 33.18
C VAL A 160 19.40 17.92 31.81
N GLU A 161 20.55 18.13 31.17
CA GLU A 161 20.61 18.71 29.81
C GLU A 161 19.98 17.79 28.77
N THR A 162 20.17 16.48 28.90
CA THR A 162 19.51 15.49 28.07
C THR A 162 17.99 15.53 28.26
N ALA A 163 17.53 15.60 29.51
CA ALA A 163 16.10 15.76 29.83
C ALA A 163 15.53 17.06 29.23
N ALA A 164 16.28 18.18 29.28
CA ALA A 164 15.86 19.45 28.68
C ALA A 164 15.67 19.34 27.15
N SER A 165 16.47 18.52 26.47
CA SER A 165 16.34 18.33 25.03
C SER A 165 14.99 17.72 24.62
N TYR A 166 14.36 16.93 25.51
CA TYR A 166 13.05 16.31 25.28
C TYR A 166 11.89 17.31 25.33
N ALA A 167 12.10 18.52 25.78
CA ALA A 167 11.08 19.57 25.77
C ALA A 167 10.83 20.13 24.36
N SER A 168 11.72 19.94 23.42
CA SER A 168 11.53 20.35 22.03
C SER A 168 11.25 19.12 21.17
N ILE A 169 9.99 18.93 20.82
CA ILE A 169 9.55 17.81 19.98
C ILE A 169 9.75 18.18 18.52
N ARG A 170 10.48 17.32 17.80
CA ARG A 170 10.89 17.57 16.41
C ARG A 170 10.40 16.49 15.46
N ALA A 171 10.24 16.85 14.18
CA ALA A 171 9.92 15.92 13.11
C ALA A 171 11.13 14.99 12.83
N PRO A 172 10.93 13.67 12.78
CA PRO A 172 12.00 12.70 12.49
C PRO A 172 12.44 12.72 11.01
N PHE A 173 11.56 13.13 10.12
CA PHE A 173 11.77 13.27 8.67
C PHE A 173 10.89 14.38 8.11
N ALA A 174 11.17 14.78 6.87
CA ALA A 174 10.34 15.75 6.15
C ALA A 174 9.01 15.11 5.72
N GLY A 175 7.89 15.80 5.96
CA GLY A 175 6.58 15.23 5.70
C GLY A 175 5.43 16.19 5.93
N GLU A 176 4.25 15.63 6.14
CA GLU A 176 3.01 16.35 6.43
C GLU A 176 2.39 15.84 7.73
N VAL A 177 1.86 16.73 8.54
CA VAL A 177 1.12 16.39 9.75
C VAL A 177 -0.29 15.94 9.36
N VAL A 178 -0.58 14.67 9.56
CA VAL A 178 -1.89 14.08 9.20
C VAL A 178 -2.88 14.02 10.35
N SER A 179 -2.40 14.07 11.60
CA SER A 179 -3.26 14.07 12.78
C SER A 179 -2.63 14.86 13.93
N ARG A 180 -3.47 15.49 14.75
CA ARG A 180 -3.11 16.24 15.94
C ARG A 180 -4.03 15.85 17.10
N TYR A 181 -3.45 15.51 18.23
CA TYR A 181 -4.16 15.04 19.43
C TYR A 181 -3.92 15.91 20.66
N ILE A 182 -3.21 17.03 20.51
CA ILE A 182 -2.84 17.90 21.60
C ILE A 182 -2.94 19.37 21.20
N ASP A 183 -3.28 20.22 22.15
CA ASP A 183 -3.39 21.67 21.99
C ASP A 183 -2.44 22.43 22.93
N VAL A 184 -2.22 23.72 22.65
CA VAL A 184 -1.47 24.62 23.55
C VAL A 184 -2.20 24.73 24.87
N GLY A 185 -1.47 24.50 25.97
CA GLY A 185 -2.03 24.49 27.32
C GLY A 185 -2.34 23.10 27.86
N ASP A 186 -2.45 22.10 27.03
CA ASP A 186 -2.63 20.71 27.44
C ASP A 186 -1.39 20.14 28.14
N VAL A 187 -1.56 19.04 28.84
CA VAL A 187 -0.48 18.28 29.46
C VAL A 187 -0.13 17.08 28.58
N ALA A 188 1.04 17.14 27.99
CA ALA A 188 1.65 16.00 27.29
C ALA A 188 2.16 14.97 28.31
N ALA A 189 1.96 13.67 28.01
CA ALA A 189 2.41 12.57 28.85
C ALA A 189 3.03 11.45 28.00
N PRO A 190 4.00 10.70 28.56
CA PRO A 190 4.59 9.55 27.88
C PRO A 190 3.54 8.50 27.45
N GLY A 191 3.73 7.88 26.29
CA GLY A 191 2.86 6.84 25.76
C GLY A 191 1.60 7.34 25.05
N ARG A 192 1.35 8.66 25.03
CA ARG A 192 0.25 9.25 24.25
C ARG A 192 0.78 9.89 22.97
N PRO A 193 0.19 9.62 21.80
CA PRO A 193 0.53 10.31 20.57
C PRO A 193 0.11 11.79 20.68
N LEU A 194 0.99 12.69 20.25
CA LEU A 194 0.76 14.14 20.21
C LEU A 194 0.39 14.57 18.79
N LEU A 195 1.16 14.12 17.82
CA LEU A 195 1.01 14.37 16.39
C LEU A 195 1.33 13.10 15.61
N VAL A 196 0.81 13.02 14.39
CA VAL A 196 1.22 12.00 13.42
C VAL A 196 1.79 12.69 12.20
N VAL A 197 3.01 12.32 11.83
CA VAL A 197 3.69 12.84 10.64
C VAL A 197 3.86 11.71 9.64
N GLU A 198 3.48 11.95 8.38
CA GLU A 198 3.71 11.05 7.26
C GLU A 198 4.76 11.65 6.32
N GLU A 199 5.68 10.80 5.86
CA GLU A 199 6.74 11.22 4.95
C GLU A 199 6.14 11.72 3.62
N ALA A 200 6.66 12.83 3.13
CA ALA A 200 6.36 13.32 1.78
C ALA A 200 7.09 12.44 0.75
N GLY A 201 6.40 12.01 -0.30
CA GLY A 201 7.01 11.21 -1.36
C GLY A 201 6.16 10.03 -1.82
N PRO A 202 6.79 9.01 -2.43
CA PRO A 202 6.07 7.85 -2.94
C PRO A 202 5.24 7.15 -1.87
N ARG A 203 4.04 6.73 -2.24
CA ARG A 203 3.14 5.96 -1.38
C ARG A 203 3.36 4.46 -1.59
N GLU A 204 2.86 3.65 -0.70
CA GLU A 204 2.87 2.19 -0.81
C GLU A 204 1.45 1.66 -0.67
N ALA A 205 1.00 0.82 -1.62
CA ALA A 205 -0.15 -0.01 -1.41
C ALA A 205 0.31 -1.30 -0.71
N ARG A 206 -0.31 -1.64 0.41
CA ARG A 206 -0.18 -2.94 1.07
C ARG A 206 -1.34 -3.80 0.63
N LEU A 207 -1.01 -4.85 -0.11
CA LEU A 207 -1.95 -5.76 -0.71
C LEU A 207 -1.98 -7.08 0.08
N ALA A 208 -3.17 -7.60 0.34
CA ALA A 208 -3.36 -8.91 0.95
C ALA A 208 -3.50 -9.97 -0.16
N VAL A 209 -2.38 -10.60 -0.53
CA VAL A 209 -2.31 -11.55 -1.64
C VAL A 209 -2.50 -12.97 -1.13
N PRO A 210 -3.44 -13.79 -1.67
CA PRO A 210 -3.55 -15.20 -1.33
C PRO A 210 -2.23 -15.94 -1.52
N VAL A 211 -1.92 -16.92 -0.65
CA VAL A 211 -0.62 -17.61 -0.63
C VAL A 211 -0.29 -18.29 -1.95
N ASP A 212 -1.28 -18.89 -2.59
CA ASP A 212 -1.18 -19.57 -3.88
C ASP A 212 -0.78 -18.61 -5.02
N VAL A 213 -1.35 -17.40 -5.03
CA VAL A 213 -1.03 -16.35 -5.99
C VAL A 213 0.32 -15.69 -5.68
N ALA A 214 0.65 -15.54 -4.40
CA ALA A 214 1.89 -14.90 -3.97
C ALA A 214 3.16 -15.66 -4.37
N GLN A 215 3.06 -16.97 -4.64
CA GLN A 215 4.19 -17.79 -5.09
C GLN A 215 4.72 -17.39 -6.47
N GLU A 216 3.86 -16.84 -7.33
CA GLU A 216 4.23 -16.39 -8.67
C GLU A 216 4.61 -14.90 -8.70
N LEU A 217 4.36 -14.16 -7.59
CA LEU A 217 4.62 -12.72 -7.52
C LEU A 217 6.03 -12.44 -6.99
N THR A 218 6.81 -11.72 -7.78
CA THR A 218 8.19 -11.37 -7.43
C THR A 218 8.39 -9.86 -7.30
N SER A 219 9.44 -9.46 -6.58
CA SER A 219 9.84 -8.06 -6.51
C SER A 219 10.27 -7.58 -7.90
N GLY A 220 9.74 -6.44 -8.34
CA GLY A 220 9.95 -5.89 -9.68
C GLY A 220 8.79 -6.12 -10.65
N ASP A 221 7.90 -7.07 -10.39
CA ASP A 221 6.70 -7.26 -11.19
C ASP A 221 5.83 -6.01 -11.20
N THR A 222 5.21 -5.73 -12.34
CA THR A 222 4.32 -4.57 -12.47
C THR A 222 2.86 -5.01 -12.37
N VAL A 223 2.16 -4.44 -11.42
CA VAL A 223 0.72 -4.69 -11.20
C VAL A 223 -0.10 -3.42 -11.46
N GLN A 224 -1.33 -3.61 -11.91
CA GLN A 224 -2.27 -2.50 -12.06
C GLN A 224 -3.03 -2.32 -10.77
N VAL A 225 -2.86 -1.15 -10.14
CA VAL A 225 -3.56 -0.76 -8.92
C VAL A 225 -4.64 0.25 -9.26
N THR A 226 -5.86 0.04 -8.75
CA THR A 226 -7.02 0.88 -9.05
C THR A 226 -7.72 1.27 -7.75
N THR A 227 -8.09 2.54 -7.61
CA THR A 227 -8.92 3.04 -6.50
C THR A 227 -10.40 2.76 -6.77
N LEU A 228 -11.24 2.82 -5.75
CA LEU A 228 -12.69 2.74 -5.89
C LEU A 228 -13.28 3.84 -6.79
N THR A 229 -12.60 4.98 -6.91
CA THR A 229 -13.00 6.09 -7.78
C THR A 229 -12.56 5.93 -9.24
N GLY A 230 -11.92 4.82 -9.60
CA GLY A 230 -11.49 4.50 -10.96
C GLY A 230 -10.11 5.05 -11.35
N ARG A 231 -9.40 5.76 -10.46
CA ARG A 231 -8.01 6.14 -10.71
C ARG A 231 -7.13 4.90 -10.71
N SER A 232 -6.33 4.70 -11.76
CA SER A 232 -5.46 3.55 -11.88
C SER A 232 -4.01 3.95 -12.18
N ALA A 233 -3.07 3.11 -11.75
CA ALA A 233 -1.65 3.22 -12.08
C ALA A 233 -1.04 1.84 -12.21
N ARG A 234 -0.08 1.70 -13.15
CA ARG A 234 0.82 0.55 -13.19
C ARG A 234 1.99 0.83 -12.25
N ALA A 235 2.23 -0.08 -11.33
CA ALA A 235 3.16 0.16 -10.24
C ALA A 235 3.99 -1.09 -9.93
N PRO A 236 5.29 -0.94 -9.64
CA PRO A 236 6.16 -2.06 -9.36
C PRO A 236 5.91 -2.62 -7.95
N VAL A 237 5.90 -3.93 -7.84
CA VAL A 237 5.96 -4.65 -6.57
C VAL A 237 7.35 -4.43 -5.97
N ARG A 238 7.40 -3.82 -4.80
CA ARG A 238 8.65 -3.56 -4.09
C ARG A 238 9.13 -4.75 -3.28
N THR A 239 8.22 -5.36 -2.55
CA THR A 239 8.51 -6.51 -1.69
C THR A 239 7.29 -7.41 -1.58
N VAL A 240 7.53 -8.70 -1.49
CA VAL A 240 6.55 -9.71 -1.10
C VAL A 240 7.07 -10.33 0.19
N ALA A 241 6.26 -10.34 1.25
CA ALA A 241 6.65 -10.93 2.51
C ALA A 241 6.84 -12.44 2.37
N SER A 242 7.81 -13.00 3.08
CA SER A 242 8.05 -14.46 3.07
C SER A 242 7.11 -15.24 3.99
N GLY A 243 6.41 -14.55 4.90
CA GLY A 243 5.46 -15.15 5.84
C GLY A 243 4.03 -14.80 5.50
N ALA A 244 3.13 -15.79 5.63
CA ALA A 244 1.70 -15.58 5.50
C ALA A 244 1.05 -15.35 6.87
N ASP A 245 0.03 -14.51 6.89
CA ASP A 245 -0.86 -14.39 8.05
C ASP A 245 -1.72 -15.68 8.15
N PRO A 246 -1.63 -16.42 9.27
CA PRO A 246 -2.33 -17.69 9.42
C PRO A 246 -3.86 -17.54 9.49
N MET A 247 -4.39 -16.37 9.86
CA MET A 247 -5.83 -16.13 9.93
C MET A 247 -6.43 -15.80 8.58
N SER A 248 -5.82 -14.88 7.85
CA SER A 248 -6.29 -14.45 6.53
C SER A 248 -5.80 -15.35 5.39
N LYS A 249 -4.77 -16.17 5.62
CA LYS A 249 -4.06 -16.97 4.60
C LYS A 249 -3.54 -16.12 3.44
N THR A 250 -3.12 -14.91 3.76
CA THR A 250 -2.57 -13.96 2.78
C THR A 250 -1.13 -13.59 3.12
N VAL A 251 -0.39 -13.19 2.10
CA VAL A 251 0.96 -12.64 2.18
C VAL A 251 0.86 -11.14 1.89
N GLU A 252 1.56 -10.32 2.67
CA GLU A 252 1.64 -8.89 2.40
C GLU A 252 2.56 -8.61 1.22
N ALA A 253 2.02 -8.03 0.14
CA ALA A 253 2.80 -7.46 -0.94
C ALA A 253 2.74 -5.93 -0.89
N ARG A 254 3.89 -5.27 -1.09
CA ARG A 254 4.00 -3.81 -1.12
C ARG A 254 4.30 -3.34 -2.52
N VAL A 255 3.47 -2.43 -2.99
CA VAL A 255 3.56 -1.84 -4.33
C VAL A 255 3.83 -0.35 -4.20
N THR A 256 4.82 0.16 -4.94
CA THR A 256 5.19 1.58 -4.91
C THR A 256 4.24 2.39 -5.78
N LEU A 257 3.53 3.34 -5.20
CA LEU A 257 2.59 4.23 -5.89
C LEU A 257 3.13 5.65 -5.99
N PRO A 258 2.63 6.47 -6.94
CA PRO A 258 2.91 7.92 -6.99
C PRO A 258 2.55 8.62 -5.68
N GLY A 259 3.31 9.66 -5.32
CA GLY A 259 3.16 10.38 -4.05
C GLY A 259 1.89 11.22 -3.90
N ASP A 260 1.15 11.42 -4.97
CA ASP A 260 -0.12 12.15 -5.00
C ASP A 260 -1.36 11.28 -4.67
N TRP A 261 -1.14 10.02 -4.32
CA TRP A 261 -2.22 9.13 -3.87
C TRP A 261 -2.49 9.38 -2.37
N PRO A 262 -3.77 9.63 -1.99
CA PRO A 262 -4.13 9.79 -0.58
C PRO A 262 -3.83 8.53 0.23
N THR A 263 -3.33 8.69 1.45
CA THR A 263 -3.18 7.57 2.39
C THR A 263 -4.51 7.18 3.03
N GLY A 264 -4.63 5.92 3.47
CA GLY A 264 -5.83 5.39 4.11
C GLY A 264 -6.95 4.97 3.15
N ILE A 265 -6.81 5.18 1.83
CA ILE A 265 -7.81 4.73 0.86
C ILE A 265 -7.62 3.26 0.50
N SER A 266 -8.75 2.59 0.23
CA SER A 266 -8.75 1.23 -0.30
C SER A 266 -8.45 1.22 -1.79
N VAL A 267 -7.70 0.22 -2.22
CA VAL A 267 -7.33 -0.04 -3.60
C VAL A 267 -7.52 -1.51 -3.94
N SER A 268 -7.73 -1.82 -5.21
CA SER A 268 -7.65 -3.17 -5.75
C SER A 268 -6.48 -3.28 -6.71
N ALA A 269 -5.79 -4.41 -6.70
CA ALA A 269 -4.70 -4.69 -7.62
C ALA A 269 -4.98 -5.96 -8.42
N GLN A 270 -4.67 -5.93 -9.72
CA GLN A 270 -4.73 -7.12 -10.59
C GLN A 270 -3.37 -7.80 -10.56
N ILE A 271 -3.31 -8.98 -9.95
CA ILE A 271 -2.08 -9.75 -9.82
C ILE A 271 -2.13 -10.93 -10.81
N PRO A 272 -1.07 -11.14 -11.61
CA PRO A 272 -0.97 -12.34 -12.44
C PRO A 272 -0.92 -13.59 -11.55
N ALA A 273 -1.73 -14.58 -11.90
CA ALA A 273 -1.87 -15.84 -11.17
C ALA A 273 -1.69 -17.04 -12.12
N GLY A 274 -0.70 -16.96 -13.00
CA GLY A 274 -0.41 -17.97 -14.00
C GLY A 274 -1.26 -17.86 -15.25
N THR A 275 -1.48 -18.99 -15.92
CA THR A 275 -2.25 -19.11 -17.16
C THR A 275 -3.26 -20.24 -17.04
N ILE A 276 -4.39 -20.10 -17.72
CA ILE A 276 -5.39 -21.16 -17.86
C ILE A 276 -5.61 -21.46 -19.35
N GLN A 277 -5.86 -22.73 -19.66
CA GLN A 277 -6.31 -23.13 -20.98
C GLN A 277 -7.80 -22.81 -21.10
N ALA A 278 -8.18 -22.04 -22.11
CA ALA A 278 -9.55 -21.62 -22.30
C ALA A 278 -9.90 -21.50 -23.79
N ILE A 279 -11.14 -21.79 -24.11
CA ILE A 279 -11.70 -21.51 -25.43
C ILE A 279 -11.94 -20.01 -25.53
N THR A 280 -11.43 -19.41 -26.61
CA THR A 280 -11.67 -18.00 -26.92
C THR A 280 -12.28 -17.85 -28.31
N VAL A 281 -13.19 -16.88 -28.45
CA VAL A 281 -13.82 -16.54 -29.72
C VAL A 281 -13.69 -15.04 -29.99
N PRO A 282 -13.62 -14.61 -31.25
CA PRO A 282 -13.70 -13.19 -31.59
C PRO A 282 -15.00 -12.59 -31.06
N SER A 283 -14.93 -11.37 -30.52
CA SER A 283 -16.11 -10.66 -30.02
C SER A 283 -17.19 -10.44 -31.09
N SER A 284 -16.76 -10.34 -32.36
CA SER A 284 -17.64 -10.24 -33.53
C SER A 284 -18.51 -11.47 -33.78
N ALA A 285 -18.05 -12.67 -33.36
CA ALA A 285 -18.81 -13.91 -33.49
C ALA A 285 -19.95 -14.06 -32.45
N VAL A 286 -19.97 -13.20 -31.44
CA VAL A 286 -20.95 -13.28 -30.35
C VAL A 286 -22.29 -12.64 -30.75
N VAL A 287 -23.32 -13.45 -30.81
CA VAL A 287 -24.70 -13.00 -31.08
C VAL A 287 -25.46 -12.89 -29.76
N ARG A 288 -26.09 -11.73 -29.52
CA ARG A 288 -26.94 -11.49 -28.34
C ARG A 288 -28.40 -11.49 -28.75
N ARG A 289 -29.23 -12.27 -28.04
CA ARG A 289 -30.69 -12.27 -28.18
C ARG A 289 -31.33 -12.12 -26.81
N GLY A 290 -31.74 -10.90 -26.49
CA GLY A 290 -32.20 -10.56 -25.15
C GLY A 290 -31.08 -10.72 -24.12
N GLN A 291 -31.29 -11.58 -23.13
CA GLN A 291 -30.28 -11.90 -22.10
C GLN A 291 -29.40 -13.10 -22.46
N LEU A 292 -29.65 -13.77 -23.57
CA LEU A 292 -28.91 -14.95 -24.02
C LEU A 292 -27.80 -14.56 -24.98
N THR A 293 -26.63 -15.20 -24.79
CA THR A 293 -25.48 -15.07 -25.68
C THR A 293 -25.23 -16.39 -26.39
N GLY A 294 -24.98 -16.32 -27.70
CA GLY A 294 -24.73 -17.50 -28.53
C GLY A 294 -23.65 -17.21 -29.56
N VAL A 295 -23.18 -18.27 -30.18
CA VAL A 295 -22.25 -18.23 -31.31
C VAL A 295 -22.83 -19.10 -32.42
N ARG A 296 -22.70 -18.68 -33.70
CA ARG A 296 -23.08 -19.51 -34.82
C ARG A 296 -22.00 -20.54 -35.07
N VAL A 297 -22.39 -21.80 -35.10
CA VAL A 297 -21.47 -22.93 -35.35
C VAL A 297 -21.89 -23.64 -36.62
N THR A 298 -20.91 -24.14 -37.37
CA THR A 298 -21.13 -25.03 -38.52
C THR A 298 -21.50 -26.40 -37.97
N THR A 299 -22.64 -26.96 -38.43
CA THR A 299 -23.05 -28.33 -38.12
C THR A 299 -23.27 -29.08 -39.42
N PRO A 300 -23.26 -30.43 -39.42
CA PRO A 300 -23.57 -31.22 -40.62
C PRO A 300 -24.92 -30.90 -41.28
N GLN A 301 -25.84 -30.30 -40.55
CA GLN A 301 -27.16 -29.86 -41.02
C GLN A 301 -27.22 -28.36 -41.42
N GLY A 302 -26.05 -27.67 -41.42
CA GLY A 302 -25.92 -26.22 -41.68
C GLY A 302 -25.66 -25.35 -40.46
N PRO A 303 -25.62 -24.03 -40.65
CA PRO A 303 -25.36 -23.09 -39.58
C PRO A 303 -26.40 -23.17 -38.45
N ALA A 304 -25.93 -23.36 -37.21
CA ALA A 304 -26.83 -23.39 -36.03
C ALA A 304 -26.35 -22.39 -34.95
N LEU A 305 -27.28 -21.76 -34.27
CA LEU A 305 -26.97 -20.91 -33.09
C LEU A 305 -26.83 -21.81 -31.88
N ARG A 306 -25.64 -21.78 -31.28
CA ARG A 306 -25.35 -22.51 -30.05
C ARG A 306 -25.21 -21.51 -28.89
N TRP A 307 -25.97 -21.72 -27.82
CA TRP A 307 -25.90 -20.87 -26.63
C TRP A 307 -24.60 -21.13 -25.88
N VAL A 308 -23.96 -20.05 -25.47
CA VAL A 308 -22.67 -20.09 -24.78
C VAL A 308 -22.70 -19.23 -23.52
N ARG A 309 -21.95 -19.64 -22.53
CA ARG A 309 -21.67 -18.80 -21.37
C ARG A 309 -20.32 -18.13 -21.56
N LEU A 310 -20.34 -16.80 -21.59
CA LEU A 310 -19.12 -16.01 -21.76
C LEU A 310 -18.42 -15.77 -20.42
N GLY A 311 -17.12 -15.67 -20.47
CA GLY A 311 -16.24 -15.29 -19.39
C GLY A 311 -15.68 -13.88 -19.60
N ARG A 312 -14.40 -13.74 -19.38
CA ARG A 312 -13.70 -12.45 -19.48
C ARG A 312 -13.47 -12.04 -20.93
N THR A 313 -13.46 -10.73 -21.14
CA THR A 313 -13.00 -10.13 -22.40
C THR A 313 -11.47 -10.02 -22.38
N LEU A 314 -10.83 -10.32 -23.48
CA LEU A 314 -9.37 -10.41 -23.66
C LEU A 314 -8.94 -9.48 -24.78
N HIS A 315 -7.63 -9.11 -24.81
CA HIS A 315 -7.02 -8.32 -25.89
C HIS A 315 -7.82 -7.05 -26.21
N ASP A 316 -8.03 -6.20 -25.19
CA ASP A 316 -8.73 -4.90 -25.33
C ASP A 316 -10.14 -4.97 -25.97
N GLY A 317 -10.77 -6.14 -25.91
CA GLY A 317 -12.14 -6.33 -26.41
C GLY A 317 -12.28 -7.19 -27.65
N ASP A 318 -11.18 -7.56 -28.29
CA ASP A 318 -11.21 -8.30 -29.55
C ASP A 318 -11.64 -9.76 -29.40
N ARG A 319 -11.37 -10.37 -28.24
CA ARG A 319 -11.72 -11.77 -27.97
C ARG A 319 -12.45 -11.92 -26.65
N VAL A 320 -13.28 -12.94 -26.55
CA VAL A 320 -14.04 -13.29 -25.35
C VAL A 320 -13.83 -14.75 -24.99
N GLN A 321 -13.56 -15.01 -23.72
CA GLN A 321 -13.49 -16.37 -23.19
C GLN A 321 -14.87 -17.02 -23.20
N VAL A 322 -14.94 -18.29 -23.60
CA VAL A 322 -16.13 -19.12 -23.50
C VAL A 322 -15.96 -20.13 -22.37
N LEU A 323 -16.84 -20.05 -21.37
CA LEU A 323 -16.82 -20.91 -20.18
C LEU A 323 -17.52 -22.25 -20.44
N SER A 324 -18.54 -22.25 -21.30
CA SER A 324 -19.27 -23.46 -21.68
C SER A 324 -20.08 -23.24 -22.94
N GLY A 325 -20.41 -24.33 -23.64
CA GLY A 325 -21.25 -24.32 -24.84
C GLY A 325 -20.47 -24.54 -26.16
N LEU A 326 -19.15 -24.49 -26.15
CA LEU A 326 -18.29 -24.84 -27.29
C LEU A 326 -17.26 -25.91 -26.89
N ASN A 327 -16.85 -26.71 -27.84
CA ASN A 327 -15.76 -27.67 -27.72
C ASN A 327 -14.60 -27.27 -28.64
N GLU A 328 -13.41 -27.77 -28.34
CA GLU A 328 -12.26 -27.65 -29.23
C GLU A 328 -12.55 -28.35 -30.59
N GLY A 329 -12.26 -27.67 -31.67
CA GLY A 329 -12.52 -28.14 -33.03
C GLY A 329 -13.91 -27.78 -33.57
N ASP A 330 -14.82 -27.19 -32.78
CA ASP A 330 -16.02 -26.60 -33.35
C ASP A 330 -15.66 -25.47 -34.33
N GLU A 331 -16.37 -25.32 -35.44
CA GLU A 331 -16.19 -24.23 -36.39
C GLU A 331 -17.24 -23.13 -36.13
N ILE A 332 -16.77 -21.91 -35.91
CA ILE A 332 -17.63 -20.74 -35.70
C ILE A 332 -17.71 -19.88 -36.97
N ILE A 333 -18.86 -19.32 -37.21
CA ILE A 333 -19.15 -18.40 -38.33
C ILE A 333 -19.11 -16.97 -37.77
N LEU A 334 -18.33 -16.09 -38.40
CA LEU A 334 -18.17 -14.67 -38.01
C LEU A 334 -19.32 -13.81 -38.55
#